data_7b015f89c57be0d357fb6eb40da4bbb5
#
_entry.id   7b015f89c57be0d357fb6eb40da4bbb5
#
_cell.length_a   1.000
_cell.length_b   1.000
_cell.length_c   1.000
_cell.angle_alpha   90.00
_cell.angle_beta   90.00
_cell.angle_gamma   90.00
#
_symmetry.space_group_name_H-M   'P 1'
#
loop_
_entity.id
_entity.type
_entity.pdbx_description
1 polymer ?
#
loop_
_entity_poly.entity_id
_entity_poly.type
_entity_poly.pdbx_seq_one_letter_code
_entity_poly.pdbx_strand_id
1 'polypeptide(L)'
;MFGNGQSTSPSNSNIKPFPKVSVYDNVRAQHQLVTEHLGIKHARAVLGWSMGAGQTYQWATSYPNFMDICVPFCGAARVSIHNQVFLEGVKSALLAAKKHSSAGSGLDGILPKHEEYRTWTAEEKEVGLKAFARGYAGWGFSQAFYREKVYENYLGYKDLEDFMKNFWEKWALSKGFCNDEYRFII
;
A
#
# COMPACT_ATOMS: atom_id res chain seq x y z
N MET A 1 -0.42 11.31 -0.76
CA MET A 1 0.95 10.77 -0.88
C MET A 1 1.24 10.60 -2.36
N PHE A 2 2.38 11.06 -2.83
CA PHE A 2 2.79 10.94 -4.23
C PHE A 2 2.74 9.48 -4.67
N GLY A 3 2.16 9.21 -5.82
CA GLY A 3 1.94 7.84 -6.32
C GLY A 3 0.69 7.13 -5.77
N ASN A 4 -0.09 7.76 -4.90
CA ASN A 4 -1.25 7.14 -4.29
C ASN A 4 -2.39 8.14 -3.97
N GLY A 5 -3.62 7.65 -3.99
CA GLY A 5 -4.82 8.37 -3.63
C GLY A 5 -5.11 9.57 -4.55
N GLN A 6 -5.49 10.69 -3.96
CA GLN A 6 -5.82 11.93 -4.69
C GLN A 6 -4.59 12.75 -5.09
N SER A 7 -3.40 12.46 -4.54
CA SER A 7 -2.15 13.04 -5.02
C SER A 7 -1.84 12.51 -6.42
N THR A 8 -0.93 13.17 -7.12
CA THR A 8 -0.48 12.70 -8.44
C THR A 8 -0.09 11.22 -8.39
N SER A 9 -0.78 10.41 -9.17
CA SER A 9 -0.68 8.96 -9.13
C SER A 9 -0.91 8.37 -10.54
N PRO A 10 -0.62 7.08 -10.77
CA PRO A 10 -0.86 6.45 -12.06
C PRO A 10 -2.30 6.58 -12.57
N SER A 11 -3.27 6.65 -11.66
CA SER A 11 -4.69 6.71 -12.01
C SER A 11 -5.20 8.09 -12.39
N ASN A 12 -4.55 9.16 -11.95
CA ASN A 12 -5.00 10.54 -12.14
C ASN A 12 -3.99 11.42 -12.87
N SER A 13 -2.95 10.84 -13.49
CA SER A 13 -1.96 11.55 -14.30
C SER A 13 -1.83 10.93 -15.69
N ASN A 14 -1.36 11.74 -16.65
CA ASN A 14 -1.04 11.31 -18.00
C ASN A 14 0.42 10.82 -18.15
N ILE A 15 1.16 10.72 -17.04
CA ILE A 15 2.57 10.29 -17.04
C ILE A 15 2.61 8.76 -17.17
N LYS A 16 3.07 8.27 -18.31
CA LYS A 16 3.21 6.83 -18.58
C LYS A 16 4.54 6.52 -19.24
N PRO A 17 5.34 5.58 -18.70
CA PRO A 17 5.16 4.91 -17.43
C PRO A 17 5.27 5.87 -16.24
N PHE A 18 4.49 5.64 -15.19
CA PHE A 18 4.56 6.45 -13.97
C PHE A 18 5.92 6.25 -13.29
N PRO A 19 6.60 7.30 -12.84
CA PRO A 19 7.95 7.20 -12.29
C PRO A 19 7.97 6.40 -10.99
N LYS A 20 9.09 5.75 -10.71
CA LYS A 20 9.34 5.15 -9.40
C LYS A 20 9.42 6.27 -8.37
N VAL A 21 8.52 6.23 -7.38
CA VAL A 21 8.47 7.20 -6.29
C VAL A 21 8.92 6.52 -5.01
N SER A 22 9.93 7.07 -4.37
CA SER A 22 10.47 6.57 -3.11
C SER A 22 9.84 7.25 -1.89
N VAL A 23 10.12 6.71 -0.70
CA VAL A 23 9.77 7.36 0.57
C VAL A 23 10.44 8.73 0.68
N TYR A 24 11.69 8.84 0.22
CA TYR A 24 12.43 10.11 0.16
C TYR A 24 11.71 11.17 -0.68
N ASP A 25 11.24 10.80 -1.89
CA ASP A 25 10.52 11.74 -2.77
C ASP A 25 9.22 12.22 -2.13
N ASN A 26 8.50 11.33 -1.46
CA ASN A 26 7.29 11.68 -0.73
C ASN A 26 7.56 12.67 0.39
N VAL A 27 8.57 12.41 1.20
CA VAL A 27 8.94 13.28 2.33
C VAL A 27 9.45 14.64 1.83
N ARG A 28 10.22 14.67 0.73
CA ARG A 28 10.66 15.90 0.11
C ARG A 28 9.47 16.76 -0.37
N ALA A 29 8.50 16.14 -1.04
CA ALA A 29 7.29 16.84 -1.49
C ALA A 29 6.44 17.35 -0.29
N GLN A 30 6.32 16.56 0.77
CA GLN A 30 5.65 16.99 2.01
C GLN A 30 6.38 18.17 2.66
N HIS A 31 7.70 18.12 2.75
CA HIS A 31 8.51 19.21 3.31
C HIS A 31 8.30 20.51 2.50
N GLN A 32 8.34 20.43 1.17
CA GLN A 32 8.06 21.61 0.32
C GLN A 32 6.65 22.15 0.58
N LEU A 33 5.64 21.29 0.65
CA LEU A 33 4.28 21.71 0.94
C LEU A 33 4.18 22.46 2.27
N VAL A 34 4.73 21.91 3.34
CA VAL A 34 4.60 22.53 4.66
C VAL A 34 5.43 23.81 4.80
N THR A 35 6.60 23.89 4.16
CA THR A 35 7.48 25.05 4.28
C THR A 35 7.12 26.18 3.30
N GLU A 36 6.89 25.86 2.01
CA GLU A 36 6.72 26.85 0.97
C GLU A 36 5.26 27.31 0.84
N HIS A 37 4.29 26.39 0.98
CA HIS A 37 2.87 26.72 0.83
C HIS A 37 2.16 27.02 2.15
N LEU A 38 2.49 26.29 3.23
CA LEU A 38 1.87 26.51 4.53
C LEU A 38 2.68 27.44 5.44
N GLY A 39 3.90 27.79 5.06
CA GLY A 39 4.78 28.71 5.81
C GLY A 39 5.26 28.15 7.17
N ILE A 40 5.11 26.84 7.40
CA ILE A 40 5.51 26.19 8.65
C ILE A 40 7.03 26.01 8.64
N LYS A 41 7.70 26.62 9.63
CA LYS A 41 9.17 26.58 9.74
C LYS A 41 9.66 25.50 10.69
N HIS A 42 8.80 25.00 11.56
CA HIS A 42 9.12 23.99 12.56
C HIS A 42 7.87 23.25 13.00
N ALA A 43 7.96 21.96 13.20
CA ALA A 43 6.88 21.11 13.67
C ALA A 43 7.15 20.63 15.10
N ARG A 44 6.14 20.63 15.98
CA ARG A 44 6.28 20.05 17.32
C ARG A 44 6.51 18.55 17.25
N ALA A 45 5.83 17.86 16.34
CA ALA A 45 5.98 16.41 16.17
C ALA A 45 5.67 15.97 14.75
N VAL A 46 6.35 14.93 14.29
CA VAL A 46 6.00 14.14 13.10
C VAL A 46 5.65 12.74 13.54
N LEU A 47 4.40 12.33 13.24
CA LEU A 47 3.87 11.02 13.60
C LEU A 47 3.55 10.23 12.35
N GLY A 48 3.76 8.92 12.41
CA GLY A 48 3.38 8.06 11.30
C GLY A 48 3.10 6.62 11.70
N TRP A 49 2.05 6.06 11.12
CA TRP A 49 1.67 4.68 11.33
C TRP A 49 1.97 3.83 10.09
N SER A 50 2.48 2.61 10.28
CA SER A 50 2.76 1.63 9.24
C SER A 50 3.70 2.23 8.17
N MET A 51 3.28 2.35 6.92
CA MET A 51 4.03 3.05 5.88
C MET A 51 4.33 4.51 6.24
N GLY A 52 3.47 5.18 7.00
CA GLY A 52 3.72 6.51 7.55
C GLY A 52 4.85 6.52 8.56
N ALA A 53 5.11 5.43 9.29
CA ALA A 53 6.27 5.32 10.16
C ALA A 53 7.57 5.33 9.35
N GLY A 54 7.62 4.66 8.19
CA GLY A 54 8.76 4.75 7.27
C GLY A 54 9.01 6.18 6.81
N GLN A 55 7.94 6.94 6.53
CA GLN A 55 8.06 8.37 6.20
C GLN A 55 8.54 9.19 7.40
N THR A 56 8.09 8.90 8.62
CA THR A 56 8.55 9.56 9.84
C THR A 56 10.05 9.35 10.07
N TYR A 57 10.55 8.14 9.87
CA TYR A 57 11.99 7.88 9.90
C TYR A 57 12.74 8.69 8.82
N GLN A 58 12.16 8.79 7.63
CA GLN A 58 12.75 9.59 6.55
C GLN A 58 12.73 11.09 6.88
N TRP A 59 11.67 11.61 7.51
CA TRP A 59 11.61 12.97 8.01
C TRP A 59 12.75 13.24 9.00
N ALA A 60 12.92 12.35 10.01
CA ALA A 60 13.96 12.47 11.01
C ALA A 60 15.37 12.50 10.42
N THR A 61 15.62 11.71 9.38
CA THR A 61 16.94 11.64 8.74
C THR A 61 17.20 12.77 7.75
N SER A 62 16.16 13.22 7.01
CA SER A 62 16.32 14.25 5.99
C SER A 62 16.25 15.68 6.55
N TYR A 63 15.46 15.89 7.60
CA TYR A 63 15.19 17.20 8.20
C TYR A 63 15.25 17.17 9.73
N PRO A 64 16.39 16.77 10.33
CA PRO A 64 16.49 16.49 11.76
C PRO A 64 16.17 17.71 12.66
N ASN A 65 16.36 18.92 12.15
CA ASN A 65 16.09 20.16 12.87
C ASN A 65 14.70 20.75 12.62
N PHE A 66 13.88 20.07 11.82
CA PHE A 66 12.54 20.55 11.48
C PHE A 66 11.48 20.22 12.54
N MET A 67 11.75 19.27 13.42
CA MET A 67 10.81 18.83 14.44
C MET A 67 11.49 18.53 15.79
N ASP A 68 10.70 18.62 16.87
CA ASP A 68 11.17 18.25 18.20
C ASP A 68 11.05 16.76 18.46
N ILE A 69 10.02 16.11 17.93
CA ILE A 69 9.65 14.73 18.26
C ILE A 69 9.30 13.96 16.98
N CYS A 70 9.80 12.72 16.88
CA CYS A 70 9.39 11.73 15.87
C CYS A 70 8.73 10.54 16.56
N VAL A 71 7.51 10.19 16.11
CA VAL A 71 6.73 9.06 16.65
C VAL A 71 6.38 8.09 15.53
N PRO A 72 7.30 7.23 15.09
CA PRO A 72 7.03 6.13 14.17
C PRO A 72 6.44 4.97 14.95
N PHE A 73 5.27 4.45 14.55
CA PHE A 73 4.66 3.28 15.21
C PHE A 73 4.07 2.30 14.18
N CYS A 74 4.07 1.03 14.55
CA CYS A 74 3.66 -0.08 13.68
C CYS A 74 4.39 -0.13 12.33
N GLY A 75 5.65 0.29 12.29
CA GLY A 75 6.49 0.29 11.10
C GLY A 75 7.96 0.09 11.44
N ALA A 76 8.82 0.13 10.43
CA ALA A 76 10.25 -0.09 10.58
C ALA A 76 11.06 0.89 9.73
N ALA A 77 12.26 1.26 10.21
CA ALA A 77 13.23 2.02 9.42
C ALA A 77 13.82 1.18 8.27
N ARG A 78 13.85 -0.13 8.45
CA ARG A 78 14.27 -1.12 7.44
C ARG A 78 13.31 -2.30 7.48
N VAL A 79 12.72 -2.61 6.34
CA VAL A 79 11.79 -3.75 6.21
C VAL A 79 12.54 -5.06 6.47
N SER A 80 11.95 -5.94 7.29
CA SER A 80 12.46 -7.28 7.49
C SER A 80 12.26 -8.14 6.25
N ILE A 81 13.14 -9.11 6.02
CA ILE A 81 13.01 -10.07 4.91
C ILE A 81 11.67 -10.81 4.99
N HIS A 82 11.24 -11.20 6.19
CA HIS A 82 9.95 -11.86 6.39
C HIS A 82 8.77 -11.00 5.92
N ASN A 83 8.75 -9.71 6.27
CA ASN A 83 7.70 -8.79 5.81
C ASN A 83 7.77 -8.57 4.28
N GLN A 84 8.98 -8.53 3.72
CA GLN A 84 9.15 -8.43 2.26
C GLN A 84 8.56 -9.65 1.55
N VAL A 85 8.83 -10.87 2.03
CA VAL A 85 8.26 -12.11 1.49
C VAL A 85 6.73 -12.10 1.56
N PHE A 86 6.17 -11.66 2.68
CA PHE A 86 4.72 -11.51 2.81
C PHE A 86 4.14 -10.52 1.77
N LEU A 87 4.75 -9.34 1.64
CA LEU A 87 4.30 -8.32 0.67
C LEU A 87 4.40 -8.81 -0.77
N GLU A 88 5.46 -9.56 -1.11
CA GLU A 88 5.57 -10.20 -2.43
C GLU A 88 4.47 -11.23 -2.65
N GLY A 89 4.09 -11.99 -1.63
CA GLY A 89 2.98 -12.94 -1.71
C GLY A 89 1.64 -12.28 -2.03
N VAL A 90 1.26 -11.23 -1.30
CA VAL A 90 0.00 -10.51 -1.55
C VAL A 90 0.02 -9.74 -2.87
N LYS A 91 1.16 -9.19 -3.26
CA LYS A 91 1.36 -8.57 -4.58
C LYS A 91 1.16 -9.61 -5.69
N SER A 92 1.74 -10.79 -5.54
CA SER A 92 1.60 -11.90 -6.51
C SER A 92 0.14 -12.34 -6.66
N ALA A 93 -0.60 -12.44 -5.55
CA ALA A 93 -2.03 -12.76 -5.57
C ALA A 93 -2.85 -11.71 -6.35
N LEU A 94 -2.53 -10.42 -6.15
CA LEU A 94 -3.14 -9.33 -6.90
C LEU A 94 -2.84 -9.43 -8.39
N LEU A 95 -1.56 -9.56 -8.76
CA LEU A 95 -1.11 -9.56 -10.15
C LEU A 95 -1.59 -10.80 -10.93
N ALA A 96 -1.80 -11.93 -10.26
CA ALA A 96 -2.33 -13.15 -10.88
C ALA A 96 -3.74 -12.97 -11.48
N ALA A 97 -4.50 -11.98 -11.03
CA ALA A 97 -5.82 -11.66 -11.59
C ALA A 97 -5.73 -10.97 -12.96
N LYS A 98 -4.58 -10.40 -13.32
CA LYS A 98 -4.39 -9.73 -14.60
C LYS A 98 -4.28 -10.78 -15.71
N LYS A 99 -5.25 -10.82 -16.63
CA LYS A 99 -5.26 -11.77 -17.73
C LYS A 99 -4.08 -11.51 -18.67
N HIS A 100 -3.34 -12.55 -18.99
CA HIS A 100 -2.29 -12.46 -19.99
C HIS A 100 -2.88 -12.43 -21.39
N SER A 101 -2.38 -11.56 -22.27
CA SER A 101 -2.58 -11.78 -23.69
C SER A 101 -1.84 -13.06 -24.07
N SER A 102 -2.46 -13.90 -24.91
CA SER A 102 -2.07 -15.29 -25.19
C SER A 102 -0.68 -15.51 -25.83
N ALA A 103 0.20 -14.53 -25.80
CA ALA A 103 1.54 -14.57 -26.38
C ALA A 103 2.60 -14.48 -25.29
N GLY A 104 2.95 -15.61 -24.70
CA GLY A 104 4.16 -15.78 -23.92
C GLY A 104 3.98 -16.03 -22.42
N SER A 105 3.77 -17.27 -22.07
CA SER A 105 3.92 -17.78 -20.72
C SER A 105 5.40 -17.97 -20.39
N GLY A 106 6.07 -16.92 -19.97
CA GLY A 106 7.37 -17.04 -19.33
C GLY A 106 7.21 -16.89 -17.81
N LEU A 107 7.77 -17.80 -17.05
CA LEU A 107 7.85 -17.72 -15.57
C LEU A 107 8.83 -16.66 -15.07
N ASP A 108 9.48 -15.92 -15.97
CA ASP A 108 10.44 -14.85 -15.65
C ASP A 108 9.74 -13.53 -15.40
N GLY A 109 9.16 -13.41 -14.24
CA GLY A 109 8.30 -12.31 -13.85
C GLY A 109 6.83 -12.64 -14.07
N ILE A 110 5.98 -12.19 -13.15
CA ILE A 110 4.55 -12.52 -13.14
C ILE A 110 3.82 -11.99 -14.38
N LEU A 111 4.39 -10.98 -15.05
CA LEU A 111 3.88 -10.41 -16.30
C LEU A 111 5.02 -10.06 -17.26
N PRO A 112 4.82 -10.22 -18.59
CA PRO A 112 5.72 -9.64 -19.59
C PRO A 112 5.83 -8.12 -19.38
N LYS A 113 7.02 -7.56 -19.62
CA LYS A 113 7.29 -6.12 -19.35
C LYS A 113 6.28 -5.15 -19.98
N HIS A 114 5.74 -5.48 -21.14
CA HIS A 114 4.74 -4.65 -21.83
C HIS A 114 3.31 -4.83 -21.28
N GLU A 115 2.99 -5.99 -20.69
CA GLU A 115 1.71 -6.27 -20.06
C GLU A 115 1.60 -5.61 -18.67
N GLU A 116 2.72 -5.32 -18.04
CA GLU A 116 2.75 -4.62 -16.75
C GLU A 116 2.06 -3.25 -16.81
N TYR A 117 2.11 -2.59 -17.95
CA TYR A 117 1.53 -1.25 -18.16
C TYR A 117 0.14 -1.27 -18.79
N ARG A 118 -0.40 -2.44 -19.10
CA ARG A 118 -1.75 -2.56 -19.66
C ARG A 118 -2.79 -2.16 -18.62
N THR A 119 -3.76 -1.38 -19.03
CA THR A 119 -4.91 -1.01 -18.19
C THR A 119 -5.67 -2.25 -17.71
N TRP A 120 -5.97 -2.28 -16.43
CA TRP A 120 -6.74 -3.36 -15.81
C TRP A 120 -8.22 -3.24 -16.17
N THR A 121 -8.87 -4.36 -16.45
CA THR A 121 -10.34 -4.40 -16.54
C THR A 121 -10.96 -4.28 -15.14
N ALA A 122 -12.25 -3.92 -15.09
CA ALA A 122 -12.98 -3.86 -13.82
C ALA A 122 -13.02 -5.23 -13.11
N GLU A 123 -13.22 -6.30 -13.87
CA GLU A 123 -13.23 -7.68 -13.37
C GLU A 123 -11.85 -8.07 -12.78
N GLU A 124 -10.77 -7.80 -13.49
CA GLU A 124 -9.42 -8.10 -13.03
C GLU A 124 -9.09 -7.34 -11.73
N LYS A 125 -9.50 -6.08 -11.65
CA LYS A 125 -9.34 -5.27 -10.43
C LYS A 125 -10.09 -5.88 -9.27
N GLU A 126 -11.35 -6.21 -9.46
CA GLU A 126 -12.18 -6.79 -8.41
C GLU A 126 -11.61 -8.11 -7.91
N VAL A 127 -11.29 -9.03 -8.81
CA VAL A 127 -10.71 -10.34 -8.45
C VAL A 127 -9.37 -10.17 -7.74
N GLY A 128 -8.49 -9.34 -8.29
CA GLY A 128 -7.17 -9.11 -7.73
C GLY A 128 -7.21 -8.45 -6.35
N LEU A 129 -8.09 -7.46 -6.15
CA LEU A 129 -8.26 -6.78 -4.87
C LEU A 129 -8.84 -7.71 -3.79
N LYS A 130 -9.78 -8.57 -4.15
CA LYS A 130 -10.32 -9.59 -3.23
C LYS A 130 -9.25 -10.60 -2.84
N ALA A 131 -8.46 -11.09 -3.80
CA ALA A 131 -7.34 -12.00 -3.52
C ALA A 131 -6.29 -11.36 -2.62
N PHE A 132 -5.90 -10.12 -2.92
CA PHE A 132 -5.00 -9.31 -2.07
C PHE A 132 -5.54 -9.18 -0.65
N ALA A 133 -6.81 -8.79 -0.48
CA ALA A 133 -7.44 -8.59 0.82
C ALA A 133 -7.43 -9.85 1.67
N ARG A 134 -7.77 -11.00 1.08
CA ARG A 134 -7.76 -12.29 1.76
C ARG A 134 -6.35 -12.72 2.18
N GLY A 135 -5.36 -12.50 1.34
CA GLY A 135 -3.96 -12.73 1.70
C GLY A 135 -3.48 -11.80 2.83
N TYR A 136 -3.87 -10.51 2.75
CA TYR A 136 -3.49 -9.51 3.75
C TYR A 136 -4.16 -9.74 5.11
N ALA A 137 -5.34 -10.35 5.13
CA ALA A 137 -6.09 -10.64 6.35
C ALA A 137 -5.28 -11.42 7.39
N GLY A 138 -4.48 -12.38 6.95
CA GLY A 138 -3.62 -13.18 7.83
C GLY A 138 -2.50 -12.39 8.51
N TRP A 139 -2.14 -11.22 7.98
CA TRP A 139 -1.14 -10.33 8.54
C TRP A 139 -1.75 -9.17 9.34
N GLY A 140 -2.94 -8.73 8.96
CA GLY A 140 -3.58 -7.54 9.53
C GLY A 140 -4.06 -7.69 10.96
N PHE A 141 -4.32 -8.91 11.41
CA PHE A 141 -4.74 -9.23 12.77
C PHE A 141 -3.90 -10.37 13.35
N SER A 142 -3.83 -10.43 14.68
CA SER A 142 -3.08 -11.45 15.37
C SER A 142 -3.71 -12.84 15.23
N GLN A 143 -2.89 -13.87 15.42
CA GLN A 143 -3.39 -15.24 15.49
C GLN A 143 -4.47 -15.43 16.58
N ALA A 144 -4.32 -14.75 17.72
CA ALA A 144 -5.30 -14.78 18.79
C ALA A 144 -6.65 -14.19 18.36
N PHE A 145 -6.64 -13.10 17.57
CA PHE A 145 -7.87 -12.52 17.05
C PHE A 145 -8.75 -13.52 16.30
N TYR A 146 -8.13 -14.36 15.46
CA TYR A 146 -8.85 -15.38 14.70
C TYR A 146 -9.23 -16.59 15.57
N ARG A 147 -8.31 -17.07 16.41
CA ARG A 147 -8.55 -18.21 17.31
C ARG A 147 -9.69 -17.96 18.29
N GLU A 148 -9.76 -16.74 18.81
CA GLU A 148 -10.76 -16.34 19.81
C GLU A 148 -12.02 -15.75 19.16
N LYS A 149 -12.11 -15.82 17.82
CA LYS A 149 -13.24 -15.35 17.03
C LYS A 149 -13.69 -13.92 17.39
N VAL A 150 -12.73 -13.00 17.57
CA VAL A 150 -13.01 -11.62 17.92
C VAL A 150 -13.91 -10.94 16.86
N TYR A 151 -13.76 -11.30 15.59
CA TYR A 151 -14.62 -10.84 14.49
C TYR A 151 -16.10 -11.22 14.69
N GLU A 152 -16.39 -12.38 15.31
CA GLU A 152 -17.75 -12.86 15.60
C GLU A 152 -18.24 -12.29 16.93
N ASN A 153 -17.47 -12.48 18.01
CA ASN A 153 -17.88 -12.18 19.38
C ASN A 153 -17.94 -10.69 19.72
N TYR A 154 -17.11 -9.86 19.08
CA TYR A 154 -17.00 -8.42 19.41
C TYR A 154 -17.31 -7.51 18.24
N LEU A 155 -17.05 -7.92 17.00
CA LEU A 155 -17.30 -7.08 15.83
C LEU A 155 -18.64 -7.37 15.14
N GLY A 156 -19.33 -8.45 15.55
CA GLY A 156 -20.69 -8.76 15.11
C GLY A 156 -20.80 -9.37 13.71
N TYR A 157 -19.72 -9.91 13.16
CA TYR A 157 -19.78 -10.67 11.91
C TYR A 157 -20.32 -12.08 12.20
N LYS A 158 -21.10 -12.61 11.26
CA LYS A 158 -21.77 -13.91 11.42
C LYS A 158 -20.78 -15.08 11.54
N ASP A 159 -19.75 -15.07 10.73
CA ASP A 159 -18.72 -16.10 10.65
C ASP A 159 -17.45 -15.52 9.98
N LEU A 160 -16.44 -16.36 9.82
CA LEU A 160 -15.17 -15.96 9.20
C LEU A 160 -15.37 -15.50 7.75
N GLU A 161 -16.23 -16.17 6.97
CA GLU A 161 -16.45 -15.82 5.57
C GLU A 161 -17.17 -14.46 5.44
N ASP A 162 -18.11 -14.19 6.33
CA ASP A 162 -18.77 -12.89 6.41
C ASP A 162 -17.77 -11.78 6.77
N PHE A 163 -16.86 -12.02 7.71
CA PHE A 163 -15.79 -11.11 8.04
C PHE A 163 -14.83 -10.88 6.85
N MET A 164 -14.42 -11.94 6.15
CA MET A 164 -13.56 -11.83 4.99
C MET A 164 -14.19 -10.99 3.88
N LYS A 165 -15.48 -11.21 3.58
CA LYS A 165 -16.21 -10.47 2.54
C LYS A 165 -16.54 -9.04 2.96
N ASN A 166 -17.14 -8.87 4.13
CA ASN A 166 -17.72 -7.61 4.53
C ASN A 166 -16.76 -6.65 5.23
N PHE A 167 -15.61 -7.13 5.68
CA PHE A 167 -14.53 -6.28 6.17
C PHE A 167 -13.38 -6.20 5.16
N TRP A 168 -12.69 -7.30 4.90
CA TRP A 168 -11.44 -7.27 4.12
C TRP A 168 -11.64 -6.96 2.64
N GLU A 169 -12.53 -7.68 1.97
CA GLU A 169 -12.79 -7.42 0.53
C GLU A 169 -13.41 -6.05 0.32
N LYS A 170 -14.39 -5.64 1.13
CA LYS A 170 -14.96 -4.28 1.07
C LYS A 170 -13.91 -3.21 1.34
N TRP A 171 -13.03 -3.43 2.30
CA TRP A 171 -11.92 -2.50 2.57
C TRP A 171 -11.02 -2.33 1.34
N ALA A 172 -10.58 -3.42 0.73
CA ALA A 172 -9.72 -3.35 -0.45
C ALA A 172 -10.42 -2.67 -1.64
N LEU A 173 -11.67 -3.03 -1.90
CA LEU A 173 -12.47 -2.43 -2.97
C LEU A 173 -12.72 -0.94 -2.74
N SER A 174 -12.92 -0.49 -1.48
CA SER A 174 -13.15 0.92 -1.14
C SER A 174 -11.92 1.81 -1.32
N LYS A 175 -10.71 1.24 -1.32
CA LYS A 175 -9.47 2.03 -1.43
C LYS A 175 -9.18 2.50 -2.85
N GLY A 176 -9.94 2.02 -3.85
CA GLY A 176 -9.78 2.43 -5.22
C GLY A 176 -8.31 2.37 -5.62
N PHE A 177 -7.72 1.18 -5.61
CA PHE A 177 -6.33 1.03 -6.03
C PHE A 177 -6.18 1.65 -7.41
N CYS A 178 -5.24 2.57 -7.51
CA CYS A 178 -4.96 3.35 -8.71
C CYS A 178 -4.83 2.46 -9.93
N ASN A 179 -5.51 2.91 -10.96
CA ASN A 179 -5.69 2.22 -12.23
C ASN A 179 -4.38 1.97 -12.87
N ASP A 180 -3.54 1.27 -13.03
CA ASP A 180 -2.55 0.97 -14.09
C ASP A 180 -1.11 0.61 -13.66
N GLU A 181 -0.63 1.02 -12.48
CA GLU A 181 0.73 0.64 -12.06
C GLU A 181 0.77 0.33 -10.56
N TYR A 182 0.80 -0.96 -10.21
CA TYR A 182 1.03 -1.39 -8.83
C TYR A 182 2.54 -1.33 -8.53
N ARG A 183 2.99 -0.15 -8.15
CA ARG A 183 4.30 -0.02 -7.51
C ARG A 183 4.06 0.17 -6.03
N PHE A 184 4.02 -0.96 -5.30
CA PHE A 184 4.16 -0.90 -3.86
C PHE A 184 5.51 -0.25 -3.54
N ILE A 185 5.48 0.84 -2.80
CA ILE A 185 6.68 1.35 -2.14
C ILE A 185 6.97 0.33 -1.02
N ILE A 186 7.87 -0.58 -1.29
CA ILE A 186 8.42 -1.53 -0.31
C ILE A 186 9.67 -0.92 0.27
#